data_78a6591e2fa81f231c750122697096c7
#
_entry.id   78a6591e2fa81f231c750122697096c7
#
_cell.length_a   1.000
_cell.length_b   1.000
_cell.length_c   1.000
_cell.angle_alpha   90.00
_cell.angle_beta   90.00
_cell.angle_gamma   90.00
#
_symmetry.space_group_name_H-M   'P 1'
#
loop_
_entity.id
_entity.type
_entity.pdbx_description
1 polymer ?
#
loop_
_entity_poly.entity_id
_entity_poly.type
_entity_poly.pdbx_seq_one_letter_code
_entity_poly.pdbx_strand_id
1 'polypeptide(L)'
;MNPEPQPYDAIIIGAGMSGLAAGIRLAHYEKRVCILERHTTIGGLNSFYRLDGRNYDVGLHAVTNFTPKGTKKGPLARLLRQLRFSWDDFALKPQLGSRIAFPSASLEFSNEFELLRS
;
A
#
# COMPACT_ATOMS: atom_id res chain seq x y z
N MET A 1 6.36 -9.56 39.80
CA MET A 1 7.44 -10.04 38.93
C MET A 1 7.14 -9.52 37.52
N ASN A 2 7.97 -8.63 36.99
CA ASN A 2 7.85 -8.29 35.57
C ASN A 2 8.32 -9.53 34.78
N PRO A 3 7.52 -10.02 33.81
CA PRO A 3 7.96 -11.13 32.98
C PRO A 3 9.25 -10.73 32.25
N GLU A 4 10.23 -11.63 32.22
CA GLU A 4 11.44 -11.40 31.45
C GLU A 4 11.11 -11.08 30.00
N PRO A 5 11.80 -10.10 29.39
CA PRO A 5 11.55 -9.73 28.00
C PRO A 5 11.87 -10.93 27.12
N GLN A 6 10.83 -11.47 26.51
CA GLN A 6 10.96 -12.60 25.58
C GLN A 6 11.64 -12.09 24.29
N PRO A 7 12.64 -12.79 23.75
CA PRO A 7 13.31 -12.37 22.53
C PRO A 7 12.39 -12.35 21.32
N TYR A 8 12.67 -11.49 20.33
CA TYR A 8 12.01 -11.52 19.05
C TYR A 8 12.61 -12.60 18.16
N ASP A 9 11.76 -13.30 17.39
CA ASP A 9 12.20 -14.26 16.38
C ASP A 9 12.79 -13.56 15.15
N ALA A 10 12.30 -12.34 14.87
CA ALA A 10 12.76 -11.53 13.74
C ALA A 10 12.69 -10.04 14.05
N ILE A 11 13.66 -9.29 13.53
CA ILE A 11 13.66 -7.83 13.51
C ILE A 11 13.63 -7.39 12.04
N ILE A 12 12.65 -6.56 11.69
CA ILE A 12 12.48 -6.01 10.35
C ILE A 12 12.81 -4.52 10.41
N ILE A 13 13.67 -4.06 9.53
CA ILE A 13 14.04 -2.64 9.43
C ILE A 13 13.23 -2.01 8.29
N GLY A 14 12.36 -1.08 8.64
CA GLY A 14 11.47 -0.36 7.75
C GLY A 14 10.04 -0.89 7.74
N ALA A 15 9.08 0.01 7.98
CA ALA A 15 7.64 -0.24 7.94
C ALA A 15 6.98 0.23 6.62
N GLY A 16 7.69 0.07 5.50
CA GLY A 16 7.10 0.16 4.17
C GLY A 16 6.31 -1.10 3.83
N MET A 17 5.69 -1.16 2.66
CA MET A 17 4.83 -2.28 2.24
C MET A 17 5.50 -3.65 2.37
N SER A 18 6.77 -3.77 1.97
CA SER A 18 7.51 -5.03 2.05
C SER A 18 7.77 -5.47 3.50
N GLY A 19 8.18 -4.53 4.37
CA GLY A 19 8.43 -4.82 5.77
C GLY A 19 7.15 -5.20 6.51
N LEU A 20 6.06 -4.49 6.26
CA LEU A 20 4.74 -4.80 6.82
C LEU A 20 4.25 -6.18 6.34
N ALA A 21 4.35 -6.48 5.04
CA ALA A 21 3.96 -7.78 4.49
C ALA A 21 4.78 -8.94 5.07
N ALA A 22 6.09 -8.75 5.23
CA ALA A 22 6.95 -9.73 5.86
C ALA A 22 6.58 -9.96 7.33
N GLY A 23 6.35 -8.87 8.08
CA GLY A 23 5.94 -8.93 9.49
C GLY A 23 4.61 -9.67 9.66
N ILE A 24 3.60 -9.32 8.88
CA ILE A 24 2.30 -9.99 8.89
C ILE A 24 2.46 -11.49 8.58
N ARG A 25 3.26 -11.82 7.56
CA ARG A 25 3.50 -13.22 7.19
C ARG A 25 4.13 -14.01 8.33
N LEU A 26 5.15 -13.48 8.96
CA LEU A 26 5.81 -14.12 10.10
C LEU A 26 4.86 -14.26 11.30
N ALA A 27 4.08 -13.23 11.60
CA ALA A 27 3.10 -13.27 12.68
C ALA A 27 2.03 -14.36 12.45
N HIS A 28 1.65 -14.64 11.20
CA HIS A 28 0.75 -15.77 10.88
C HIS A 28 1.34 -17.14 11.19
N TYR A 29 2.64 -17.23 11.37
CA TYR A 29 3.34 -18.43 11.84
C TYR A 29 3.77 -18.30 13.31
N GLU A 30 3.03 -17.49 14.07
CA GLU A 30 3.25 -17.29 15.52
C GLU A 30 4.65 -16.77 15.88
N LYS A 31 5.34 -16.16 14.91
CA LYS A 31 6.63 -15.55 15.14
C LYS A 31 6.47 -14.19 15.81
N ARG A 32 7.25 -13.94 16.82
CA ARG A 32 7.34 -12.62 17.47
C ARG A 32 8.23 -11.72 16.62
N VAL A 33 7.63 -10.69 16.05
CA VAL A 33 8.30 -9.78 15.11
C VAL A 33 8.37 -8.38 15.69
N CYS A 34 9.53 -7.75 15.59
CA CYS A 34 9.70 -6.33 15.83
C CYS A 34 9.95 -5.63 14.50
N ILE A 35 9.19 -4.58 14.21
CA ILE A 35 9.42 -3.73 13.05
C ILE A 35 9.94 -2.38 13.54
N LEU A 36 11.13 -2.00 13.08
CA LEU A 36 11.76 -0.73 13.39
C LEU A 36 11.56 0.23 12.23
N GLU A 37 10.92 1.36 12.49
CA GLU A 37 10.70 2.42 11.50
C GLU A 37 11.31 3.72 12.02
N ARG A 38 12.09 4.40 11.17
CA ARG A 38 12.73 5.67 11.50
C ARG A 38 11.78 6.86 11.38
N HIS A 39 10.82 6.76 10.46
CA HIS A 39 9.85 7.82 10.20
C HIS A 39 8.70 7.76 11.21
N THR A 40 8.09 8.90 11.50
CA THR A 40 6.93 8.98 12.41
C THR A 40 5.66 8.40 11.81
N THR A 41 5.60 8.26 10.49
CA THR A 41 4.46 7.69 9.76
C THR A 41 4.91 6.40 9.06
N ILE A 42 4.21 5.31 9.33
CA ILE A 42 4.44 4.03 8.65
C ILE A 42 3.88 4.05 7.23
N GLY A 43 4.32 3.10 6.38
CA GLY A 43 3.80 2.94 5.02
C GLY A 43 4.83 3.21 3.92
N GLY A 44 5.95 3.87 4.22
CA GLY A 44 6.98 4.23 3.24
C GLY A 44 6.42 5.13 2.15
N LEU A 45 6.52 4.75 0.88
CA LEU A 45 5.93 5.50 -0.25
C LEU A 45 4.39 5.50 -0.27
N ASN A 46 3.75 4.61 0.49
CA ASN A 46 2.30 4.59 0.67
C ASN A 46 1.86 5.34 1.94
N SER A 47 2.71 6.19 2.49
CA SER A 47 2.39 7.07 3.60
C SER A 47 1.91 8.45 3.10
N PHE A 48 1.61 9.32 4.03
CA PHE A 48 1.23 10.71 3.76
C PHE A 48 2.05 11.68 4.61
N TYR A 49 2.10 12.91 4.19
CA TYR A 49 2.60 14.04 4.99
C TYR A 49 1.52 15.09 5.14
N ARG A 50 1.68 15.95 6.14
CA ARG A 50 0.73 17.02 6.42
C ARG A 50 1.36 18.37 6.15
N LEU A 51 0.66 19.20 5.38
CA LEU A 51 1.04 20.58 5.09
C LEU A 51 -0.21 21.46 5.14
N ASP A 52 -0.15 22.58 5.86
CA ASP A 52 -1.25 23.56 6.00
C ASP A 52 -2.61 22.93 6.35
N GLY A 53 -2.59 21.96 7.27
CA GLY A 53 -3.79 21.26 7.74
C GLY A 53 -4.36 20.22 6.78
N ARG A 54 -3.75 20.00 5.62
CA ARG A 54 -4.14 19.01 4.61
C ARG A 54 -3.18 17.83 4.58
N ASN A 55 -3.71 16.66 4.26
CA ASN A 55 -2.91 15.47 4.04
C ASN A 55 -2.58 15.34 2.53
N TYR A 56 -1.34 15.04 2.24
CA TYR A 56 -0.82 14.80 0.88
C TYR A 56 -0.15 13.43 0.86
N ASP A 57 -0.44 12.68 -0.17
CA ASP A 57 0.18 11.37 -0.37
C ASP A 57 1.65 11.52 -0.79
N VAL A 58 2.52 10.65 -0.26
CA VAL A 58 3.94 10.63 -0.62
C VAL A 58 4.16 10.02 -1.99
N GLY A 59 3.43 8.97 -2.30
CA GLY A 59 3.56 8.22 -3.55
C GLY A 59 2.24 8.00 -4.26
N LEU A 60 2.26 7.15 -5.25
CA LEU A 60 1.10 6.83 -6.07
C LEU A 60 0.17 5.90 -5.31
N HIS A 61 -1.12 6.26 -5.23
CA HIS A 61 -2.16 5.47 -4.57
C HIS A 61 -3.05 4.69 -5.55
N ALA A 62 -2.63 4.61 -6.82
CA ALA A 62 -3.32 3.80 -7.81
C ALA A 62 -2.92 2.32 -7.69
N VAL A 63 -3.90 1.45 -7.55
CA VAL A 63 -3.69 0.00 -7.61
C VAL A 63 -3.74 -0.43 -9.06
N THR A 64 -2.58 -0.77 -9.62
CA THR A 64 -2.46 -1.36 -10.95
C THR A 64 -2.70 -2.87 -10.91
N ASN A 65 -3.00 -3.47 -12.06
CA ASN A 65 -3.31 -4.90 -12.18
C ASN A 65 -4.46 -5.36 -11.27
N PHE A 66 -5.42 -4.46 -11.08
CA PHE A 66 -6.64 -4.77 -10.34
C PHE A 66 -7.42 -5.86 -11.06
N THR A 67 -7.77 -6.91 -10.33
CA THR A 67 -8.66 -7.95 -10.82
C THR A 67 -10.00 -7.85 -10.09
N PRO A 68 -11.13 -8.07 -10.77
CA PRO A 68 -12.44 -7.98 -10.13
C PRO A 68 -12.57 -8.87 -8.89
N LYS A 69 -13.40 -8.43 -7.94
CA LYS A 69 -13.71 -9.18 -6.73
C LYS A 69 -14.11 -10.62 -7.10
N GLY A 70 -13.56 -11.59 -6.36
CA GLY A 70 -13.81 -13.02 -6.62
C GLY A 70 -12.80 -13.67 -7.58
N THR A 71 -11.95 -12.92 -8.25
CA THR A 71 -10.87 -13.48 -9.06
C THR A 71 -9.83 -14.15 -8.17
N LYS A 72 -9.61 -15.46 -8.38
CA LYS A 72 -8.62 -16.24 -7.62
C LYS A 72 -7.22 -16.21 -8.21
N LYS A 73 -7.07 -15.69 -9.43
CA LYS A 73 -5.81 -15.62 -10.19
C LYS A 73 -5.26 -14.20 -10.18
N GLY A 74 -3.94 -14.08 -10.38
CA GLY A 74 -3.25 -12.79 -10.44
C GLY A 74 -2.37 -12.51 -9.20
N PRO A 75 -1.40 -11.59 -9.35
CA PRO A 75 -0.42 -11.29 -8.29
C PRO A 75 -1.08 -10.74 -7.02
N LEU A 76 -1.99 -9.78 -7.16
CA LEU A 76 -2.67 -9.16 -6.03
C LEU A 76 -3.56 -10.16 -5.28
N ALA A 77 -4.36 -10.96 -5.99
CA ALA A 77 -5.20 -11.97 -5.37
C ALA A 77 -4.38 -13.04 -4.61
N ARG A 78 -3.18 -13.37 -5.11
CA ARG A 78 -2.26 -14.27 -4.41
C ARG A 78 -1.71 -13.62 -3.14
N LEU A 79 -1.28 -12.36 -3.22
CA LEU A 79 -0.75 -11.60 -2.10
C LEU A 79 -1.80 -11.46 -0.98
N LEU A 80 -3.02 -11.05 -1.33
CA LEU A 80 -4.11 -10.91 -0.36
C LEU A 80 -4.36 -12.23 0.40
N ARG A 81 -4.44 -13.36 -0.31
CA ARG A 81 -4.59 -14.66 0.35
C ARG A 81 -3.44 -14.99 1.29
N GLN A 82 -2.20 -14.67 0.90
CA GLN A 82 -1.03 -14.91 1.73
C GLN A 82 -1.03 -14.06 3.00
N LEU A 83 -1.56 -12.85 2.91
CA LEU A 83 -1.68 -11.92 4.03
C LEU A 83 -3.01 -12.05 4.78
N ARG A 84 -3.90 -12.96 4.33
CA ARG A 84 -5.25 -13.18 4.87
C ARG A 84 -6.13 -11.94 4.81
N PHE A 85 -5.92 -11.10 3.79
CA PHE A 85 -6.80 -9.98 3.46
C PHE A 85 -7.84 -10.38 2.42
N SER A 86 -8.99 -9.72 2.49
CA SER A 86 -10.05 -9.79 1.49
C SER A 86 -10.07 -8.49 0.65
N TRP A 87 -10.83 -8.51 -0.44
CA TRP A 87 -11.08 -7.30 -1.22
C TRP A 87 -11.87 -6.23 -0.44
N ASP A 88 -12.66 -6.65 0.55
CA ASP A 88 -13.50 -5.77 1.36
C ASP A 88 -12.68 -5.00 2.42
N ASP A 89 -11.44 -5.42 2.67
CA ASP A 89 -10.52 -4.67 3.54
C ASP A 89 -9.96 -3.41 2.86
N PHE A 90 -10.22 -3.25 1.55
CA PHE A 90 -9.79 -2.09 0.76
C PHE A 90 -10.99 -1.25 0.36
N ALA A 91 -10.97 0.03 0.72
CA ALA A 91 -11.95 1.01 0.25
C ALA A 91 -11.61 1.52 -1.16
N LEU A 92 -11.44 0.60 -2.11
CA LEU A 92 -11.05 0.92 -3.48
C LEU A 92 -12.18 1.63 -4.22
N LYS A 93 -11.83 2.68 -4.95
CA LYS A 93 -12.73 3.40 -5.86
C LYS A 93 -12.10 3.45 -7.26
N PRO A 94 -12.91 3.43 -8.33
CA PRO A 94 -12.41 3.65 -9.67
C PRO A 94 -11.72 5.00 -9.79
N GLN A 95 -10.56 5.03 -10.44
CA GLN A 95 -9.91 6.28 -10.80
C GLN A 95 -10.68 6.92 -11.95
N LEU A 96 -11.07 8.19 -11.79
CA LEU A 96 -11.81 8.92 -12.82
C LEU A 96 -10.89 9.41 -13.96
N GLY A 97 -9.65 9.71 -13.64
CA GLY A 97 -8.65 10.17 -14.60
C GLY A 97 -7.39 10.69 -13.91
N SER A 98 -6.43 11.06 -14.72
CA SER A 98 -5.20 11.73 -14.29
C SER A 98 -4.99 12.97 -15.15
N ARG A 99 -4.48 14.04 -14.54
CA ARG A 99 -4.15 15.30 -15.24
C ARG A 99 -2.72 15.69 -14.96
N ILE A 100 -1.99 16.00 -16.02
CA ILE A 100 -0.70 16.68 -15.92
C ILE A 100 -0.91 18.13 -16.32
N ALA A 101 -0.69 19.05 -15.39
CA ALA A 101 -0.83 20.48 -15.61
C ALA A 101 0.51 21.09 -15.99
N PHE A 102 0.52 21.87 -17.08
CA PHE A 102 1.63 22.72 -17.51
C PHE A 102 1.21 24.19 -17.39
N PRO A 103 2.12 25.16 -17.41
CA PRO A 103 1.76 26.58 -17.30
C PRO A 103 0.78 27.06 -18.38
N SER A 104 0.83 26.50 -19.58
CA SER A 104 0.01 26.91 -20.74
C SER A 104 -0.95 25.84 -21.25
N ALA A 105 -0.94 24.64 -20.67
CA ALA A 105 -1.74 23.50 -21.14
C ALA A 105 -2.00 22.49 -20.03
N SER A 106 -2.95 21.59 -20.25
CA SER A 106 -3.11 20.39 -19.41
C SER A 106 -3.30 19.18 -20.29
N LEU A 107 -2.74 18.06 -19.86
CA LEU A 107 -2.91 16.77 -20.49
C LEU A 107 -3.75 15.88 -19.56
N GLU A 108 -4.86 15.37 -20.06
CA GLU A 108 -5.73 14.48 -19.33
C GLU A 108 -5.56 13.04 -19.84
N PHE A 109 -5.47 12.12 -18.89
CA PHE A 109 -5.37 10.69 -19.18
C PHE A 109 -6.58 9.98 -18.60
N SER A 110 -7.24 9.18 -19.43
CA SER A 110 -8.24 8.23 -18.98
C SER A 110 -7.77 6.80 -19.30
N ASN A 111 -8.46 5.80 -18.76
CA ASN A 111 -8.21 4.41 -19.12
C ASN A 111 -8.77 4.04 -20.51
N GLU A 112 -9.40 4.99 -21.20
CA GLU A 112 -9.95 4.81 -22.54
C GLU A 112 -8.90 5.19 -23.58
N PHE A 113 -8.38 4.20 -24.28
CA PHE A 113 -7.28 4.33 -25.26
C PHE A 113 -7.63 5.29 -26.43
N GLU A 114 -8.92 5.47 -26.73
CA GLU A 114 -9.37 6.33 -27.83
C GLU A 114 -9.20 7.83 -27.53
N LEU A 115 -9.25 8.23 -26.28
CA LEU A 115 -9.03 9.64 -25.87
C LEU A 115 -7.57 10.08 -25.92
N LEU A 116 -6.62 9.16 -26.07
CA LEU A 116 -5.20 9.46 -26.24
C LEU A 116 -4.82 9.77 -27.72
N ARG A 117 -5.77 9.68 -28.64
CA ARG A 117 -5.56 9.90 -30.08
C ARG A 117 -6.08 11.24 -30.60
N SER A 118 -6.70 12.05 -29.74
CA SER A 118 -7.28 13.36 -30.12
C SER A 118 -6.28 14.54 -29.90
#